data_bfedde8e9c3a326d5d70295c70b565fb
#
_entry.id   bfedde8e9c3a326d5d70295c70b565fb
#
_cell.length_a   1.000
_cell.length_b   1.000
_cell.length_c   1.000
_cell.angle_alpha   90.00
_cell.angle_beta   90.00
_cell.angle_gamma   90.00
#
_symmetry.space_group_name_H-M   'P 1'
#
loop_
_entity.id
_entity.type
_entity.pdbx_description
1 polymer ?
#
loop_
_entity_poly.entity_id
_entity_poly.type
_entity_poly.pdbx_seq_one_letter_code
_entity_poly.pdbx_strand_id
1 'polypeptide(L)'
;MDGSPTQELMTPGFKEHLRLCGYYVNKAYMQNLLLFVPIALLLGNMSFFMDIFDVNPEVSNLAQLFIWGTLPHVLFTALFEIHKVQLICYQKSFTQMLAQAAGTVCHLPILLNLIRLLPDNPVLAVALATSTSSLLKLTVISFLGLLHEDVRNSKTPFFTWKTFKAADSSSGIYRIELPNLIMFITEGWTFQSLVLFSSFFSVEELAAQAFCSAISTMLFMMSKGLSDASSTLIGNSIGDPDMQYGTARAWRFA
;
A
#
# COMPACT_ATOMS: atom_id res chain seq x y z
N MET A 1 -21.38 -13.81 -32.97
CA MET A 1 -20.30 -14.65 -32.47
C MET A 1 -20.01 -14.14 -31.09
N ASP A 2 -20.73 -14.70 -30.10
CA ASP A 2 -20.64 -14.28 -28.70
C ASP A 2 -19.39 -14.86 -28.05
N GLY A 3 -18.30 -14.13 -28.16
CA GLY A 3 -17.09 -14.38 -27.37
C GLY A 3 -17.34 -14.01 -25.92
N SER A 4 -18.04 -14.87 -25.18
CA SER A 4 -18.18 -14.66 -23.74
C SER A 4 -16.77 -14.73 -23.10
N PRO A 5 -16.42 -13.80 -22.20
CA PRO A 5 -15.09 -13.77 -21.56
C PRO A 5 -14.76 -15.04 -20.77
N THR A 6 -15.72 -15.92 -20.58
CA THR A 6 -15.56 -17.24 -19.94
C THR A 6 -14.84 -18.28 -20.78
N GLN A 7 -14.77 -18.14 -22.12
CA GLN A 7 -14.08 -19.12 -22.99
C GLN A 7 -12.58 -18.85 -23.09
N GLU A 8 -12.11 -17.61 -23.01
CA GLU A 8 -10.69 -17.28 -22.96
C GLU A 8 -10.03 -17.75 -21.65
N LEU A 9 -10.78 -17.76 -20.55
CA LEU A 9 -10.34 -18.28 -19.24
C LEU A 9 -9.97 -19.79 -19.24
N MET A 10 -10.33 -20.52 -20.29
CA MET A 10 -10.08 -21.97 -20.39
C MET A 10 -8.82 -22.35 -21.20
N THR A 11 -8.14 -21.41 -21.82
CA THR A 11 -6.90 -21.72 -22.55
C THR A 11 -5.78 -22.07 -21.58
N PRO A 12 -4.99 -23.15 -21.86
CA PRO A 12 -3.88 -23.56 -20.99
C PRO A 12 -2.87 -22.44 -20.73
N GLY A 13 -2.61 -21.60 -21.73
CA GLY A 13 -1.71 -20.45 -21.61
C GLY A 13 -2.20 -19.39 -20.62
N PHE A 14 -3.49 -19.08 -20.61
CA PHE A 14 -4.06 -18.10 -19.69
C PHE A 14 -3.94 -18.53 -18.21
N LYS A 15 -4.17 -19.81 -17.93
CA LYS A 15 -3.97 -20.36 -16.57
C LYS A 15 -2.53 -20.29 -16.11
N GLU A 16 -1.58 -20.43 -17.02
CA GLU A 16 -0.15 -20.34 -16.72
C GLU A 16 0.24 -18.87 -16.40
N HIS A 17 -0.29 -17.90 -17.13
CA HIS A 17 -0.12 -16.49 -16.83
C HIS A 17 -0.71 -16.09 -15.48
N LEU A 18 -1.92 -16.56 -15.14
CA LEU A 18 -2.52 -16.33 -13.82
C LEU A 18 -1.67 -16.92 -12.68
N ARG A 19 -1.12 -18.13 -12.88
CA ARG A 19 -0.20 -18.74 -11.90
C ARG A 19 1.08 -17.93 -11.74
N LEU A 20 1.62 -17.39 -12.82
CA LEU A 20 2.79 -16.53 -12.77
C LEU A 20 2.51 -15.28 -11.95
N CYS A 21 1.37 -14.62 -12.15
CA CYS A 21 0.92 -13.50 -11.29
C CYS A 21 0.87 -13.90 -9.81
N GLY A 22 0.34 -15.09 -9.50
CA GLY A 22 0.30 -15.60 -8.13
C GLY A 22 1.69 -15.78 -7.50
N TYR A 23 2.69 -16.21 -8.28
CA TYR A 23 4.07 -16.28 -7.81
C TYR A 23 4.66 -14.90 -7.48
N TYR A 24 4.39 -13.88 -8.31
CA TYR A 24 4.84 -12.52 -8.03
C TYR A 24 4.15 -11.94 -6.79
N VAL A 25 2.86 -12.19 -6.60
CA VAL A 25 2.12 -11.78 -5.39
C VAL A 25 2.72 -12.42 -4.14
N ASN A 26 2.97 -13.75 -4.16
CA ASN A 26 3.62 -14.44 -3.04
C ASN A 26 5.03 -13.92 -2.78
N LYS A 27 5.78 -13.58 -3.82
CA LYS A 27 7.10 -12.95 -3.69
C LYS A 27 7.00 -11.59 -3.01
N ALA A 28 6.04 -10.75 -3.42
CA ALA A 28 5.80 -9.46 -2.78
C ALA A 28 5.44 -9.60 -1.29
N TYR A 29 4.65 -10.60 -0.92
CA TYR A 29 4.38 -10.92 0.48
C TYR A 29 5.65 -11.27 1.25
N MET A 30 6.50 -12.15 0.71
CA MET A 30 7.75 -12.54 1.35
C MET A 30 8.70 -11.36 1.53
N GLN A 31 8.84 -10.52 0.49
CA GLN A 31 9.67 -9.33 0.54
C GLN A 31 9.17 -8.33 1.60
N ASN A 32 7.86 -8.07 1.64
CA ASN A 32 7.27 -7.17 2.63
C ASN A 32 7.45 -7.69 4.06
N LEU A 33 7.24 -8.98 4.31
CA LEU A 33 7.46 -9.58 5.63
C LEU A 33 8.93 -9.53 6.05
N LEU A 34 9.85 -9.76 5.11
CA LEU A 34 11.28 -9.69 5.37
C LEU A 34 11.73 -8.25 5.70
N LEU A 35 11.23 -7.27 4.94
CA LEU A 35 11.52 -5.85 5.15
C LEU A 35 10.84 -5.29 6.40
N PHE A 36 9.68 -5.83 6.77
CA PHE A 36 8.97 -5.40 7.98
C PHE A 36 9.78 -5.64 9.26
N VAL A 37 10.54 -6.73 9.33
CA VAL A 37 11.33 -7.05 10.52
C VAL A 37 12.34 -5.95 10.88
N PRO A 38 13.26 -5.54 9.98
CA PRO A 38 14.21 -4.47 10.31
C PRO A 38 13.51 -3.12 10.54
N ILE A 39 12.42 -2.82 9.81
CA ILE A 39 11.62 -1.61 10.01
C ILE A 39 10.97 -1.63 11.40
N ALA A 40 10.39 -2.74 11.81
CA ALA A 40 9.77 -2.89 13.12
C ALA A 40 10.79 -2.77 14.26
N LEU A 41 12.00 -3.32 14.08
CA LEU A 41 13.09 -3.18 15.05
C LEU A 41 13.57 -1.72 15.17
N LEU A 42 13.68 -1.02 14.05
CA LEU A 42 14.08 0.39 14.02
C LEU A 42 13.01 1.28 14.67
N LEU A 43 11.76 1.13 14.28
CA LEU A 43 10.64 1.89 14.83
C LEU A 43 10.36 1.52 16.29
N GLY A 44 10.52 0.25 16.66
CA GLY A 44 10.35 -0.22 18.03
C GLY A 44 11.36 0.34 19.03
N ASN A 45 12.49 0.89 18.55
CA ASN A 45 13.53 1.54 19.35
C ASN A 45 13.64 3.03 19.03
N MET A 46 12.56 3.68 18.60
CA MET A 46 12.60 5.08 18.17
C MET A 46 12.98 6.04 19.33
N SER A 47 12.63 5.71 20.57
CA SER A 47 13.04 6.50 21.75
C SER A 47 14.56 6.62 21.85
N PHE A 48 15.33 5.57 21.56
CA PHE A 48 16.78 5.61 21.54
C PHE A 48 17.31 6.66 20.54
N PHE A 49 16.69 6.76 19.38
CA PHE A 49 17.07 7.79 18.40
C PHE A 49 16.67 9.19 18.85
N MET A 50 15.50 9.35 19.48
CA MET A 50 15.06 10.64 20.00
C MET A 50 15.96 11.13 21.14
N ASP A 51 16.47 10.24 21.98
CA ASP A 51 17.40 10.58 23.06
C ASP A 51 18.74 11.10 22.51
N ILE A 52 19.20 10.62 21.35
CA ILE A 52 20.42 11.14 20.68
C ILE A 52 20.24 12.60 20.25
N PHE A 53 19.01 13.02 19.94
CA PHE A 53 18.68 14.39 19.53
C PHE A 53 18.20 15.27 20.70
N ASP A 54 18.40 14.86 21.95
CA ASP A 54 18.01 15.58 23.17
C ASP A 54 16.51 15.99 23.19
N VAL A 55 15.65 15.14 22.64
CA VAL A 55 14.19 15.35 22.66
C VAL A 55 13.67 15.17 24.10
N ASN A 56 12.71 16.01 24.51
CA ASN A 56 12.08 15.88 25.82
C ASN A 56 11.60 14.44 26.10
N PRO A 57 11.98 13.83 27.24
CA PRO A 57 11.65 12.45 27.57
C PRO A 57 10.15 12.13 27.55
N GLU A 58 9.30 13.08 27.93
CA GLU A 58 7.84 12.90 27.89
C GLU A 58 7.34 12.74 26.45
N VAL A 59 7.87 13.56 25.52
CA VAL A 59 7.53 13.51 24.10
C VAL A 59 8.07 12.20 23.50
N SER A 60 9.29 11.82 23.84
CA SER A 60 9.91 10.57 23.39
C SER A 60 9.09 9.36 23.80
N ASN A 61 8.63 9.29 25.06
CA ASN A 61 7.81 8.18 25.57
C ASN A 61 6.42 8.13 24.90
N LEU A 62 5.75 9.28 24.70
CA LEU A 62 4.47 9.34 24.01
C LEU A 62 4.60 8.94 22.53
N ALA A 63 5.66 9.37 21.86
CA ALA A 63 5.94 8.99 20.49
C ALA A 63 6.22 7.49 20.37
N GLN A 64 7.02 6.94 21.29
CA GLN A 64 7.29 5.51 21.33
C GLN A 64 6.02 4.68 21.55
N LEU A 65 5.13 5.12 22.47
CA LEU A 65 3.84 4.48 22.69
C LEU A 65 2.95 4.51 21.44
N PHE A 66 2.92 5.64 20.74
CA PHE A 66 2.21 5.78 19.48
C PHE A 66 2.75 4.85 18.41
N ILE A 67 4.06 4.74 18.27
CA ILE A 67 4.73 3.87 17.31
C ILE A 67 4.40 2.40 17.60
N TRP A 68 4.46 1.95 18.85
CA TRP A 68 4.07 0.59 19.22
C TRP A 68 2.62 0.28 18.83
N GLY A 69 1.71 1.21 19.05
CA GLY A 69 0.30 1.05 18.65
C GLY A 69 0.06 1.09 17.14
N THR A 70 0.91 1.80 16.37
CA THR A 70 0.81 1.90 14.90
C THR A 70 1.64 0.86 14.15
N LEU A 71 2.50 0.11 14.81
CA LEU A 71 3.35 -0.89 14.17
C LEU A 71 2.54 -1.97 13.42
N PRO A 72 1.42 -2.50 13.95
CA PRO A 72 0.53 -3.39 13.20
C PRO A 72 -0.09 -2.71 11.96
N HIS A 73 -0.38 -1.41 12.03
CA HIS A 73 -0.88 -0.65 10.89
C HIS A 73 0.08 -0.70 9.70
N VAL A 74 1.39 -0.53 9.94
CA VAL A 74 2.41 -0.58 8.88
C VAL A 74 2.36 -1.93 8.16
N LEU A 75 2.28 -3.03 8.91
CA LEU A 75 2.18 -4.37 8.33
C LEU A 75 0.88 -4.56 7.53
N PHE A 76 -0.27 -4.22 8.12
CA PHE A 76 -1.57 -4.41 7.47
C PHE A 76 -1.71 -3.55 6.21
N THR A 77 -1.16 -2.34 6.23
CA THR A 77 -1.16 -1.46 5.06
C THR A 77 -0.26 -2.01 3.95
N ALA A 78 0.92 -2.51 4.28
CA ALA A 78 1.81 -3.13 3.29
C ALA A 78 1.15 -4.36 2.62
N LEU A 79 0.46 -5.19 3.39
CA LEU A 79 -0.28 -6.34 2.86
C LEU A 79 -1.51 -5.91 2.03
N PHE A 80 -2.20 -4.85 2.46
CA PHE A 80 -3.31 -4.27 1.70
C PHE A 80 -2.88 -3.74 0.33
N GLU A 81 -1.73 -3.06 0.25
CA GLU A 81 -1.19 -2.54 -1.01
C GLU A 81 -0.90 -3.65 -2.03
N ILE A 82 -0.42 -4.82 -1.59
CA ILE A 82 -0.22 -5.97 -2.48
C ILE A 82 -1.55 -6.43 -3.11
N HIS A 83 -2.60 -6.59 -2.29
CA HIS A 83 -3.92 -6.96 -2.80
C HIS A 83 -4.52 -5.89 -3.71
N LYS A 84 -4.32 -4.62 -3.36
CA LYS A 84 -4.76 -3.47 -4.15
C LYS A 84 -4.16 -3.52 -5.55
N VAL A 85 -2.84 -3.64 -5.66
CA VAL A 85 -2.14 -3.71 -6.95
C VAL A 85 -2.60 -4.93 -7.75
N GLN A 86 -2.74 -6.09 -7.11
CA GLN A 86 -3.25 -7.30 -7.77
C GLN A 86 -4.63 -7.07 -8.38
N LEU A 87 -5.58 -6.47 -7.65
CA LEU A 87 -6.92 -6.18 -8.14
C LEU A 87 -6.93 -5.14 -9.27
N ILE A 88 -6.06 -4.13 -9.18
CA ILE A 88 -5.90 -3.12 -10.25
C ILE A 88 -5.41 -3.79 -11.54
N CYS A 89 -4.41 -4.67 -11.46
CA CYS A 89 -3.91 -5.42 -12.62
C CYS A 89 -5.01 -6.28 -13.28
N TYR A 90 -5.94 -6.82 -12.50
CA TYR A 90 -7.11 -7.55 -13.01
C TYR A 90 -8.27 -6.65 -13.41
N GLN A 91 -8.08 -5.32 -13.45
CA GLN A 91 -9.12 -4.33 -13.76
C GLN A 91 -10.32 -4.37 -12.81
N LYS A 92 -10.12 -4.82 -11.56
CA LYS A 92 -11.15 -4.89 -10.51
C LYS A 92 -11.02 -3.72 -9.51
N SER A 93 -10.78 -2.51 -10.01
CA SER A 93 -10.53 -1.30 -9.21
C SER A 93 -11.70 -0.93 -8.29
N PHE A 94 -12.94 -1.28 -8.66
CA PHE A 94 -14.12 -1.03 -7.82
C PHE A 94 -14.03 -1.78 -6.48
N THR A 95 -13.55 -3.01 -6.48
CA THR A 95 -13.38 -3.82 -5.27
C THR A 95 -12.38 -3.20 -4.30
N GLN A 96 -11.27 -2.70 -4.84
CA GLN A 96 -10.25 -1.98 -4.06
C GLN A 96 -10.82 -0.67 -3.48
N MET A 97 -11.57 0.11 -4.28
CA MET A 97 -12.23 1.33 -3.84
C MET A 97 -13.19 1.06 -2.67
N LEU A 98 -14.01 0.00 -2.77
CA LEU A 98 -14.95 -0.37 -1.72
C LEU A 98 -14.26 -0.74 -0.41
N ALA A 99 -13.16 -1.50 -0.47
CA ALA A 99 -12.37 -1.85 0.70
C ALA A 99 -11.73 -0.63 1.36
N GLN A 100 -11.21 0.30 0.56
CA GLN A 100 -10.65 1.55 1.06
C GLN A 100 -11.73 2.42 1.71
N ALA A 101 -12.89 2.56 1.07
CA ALA A 101 -14.02 3.33 1.59
C ALA A 101 -14.54 2.74 2.92
N ALA A 102 -14.69 1.42 3.00
CA ALA A 102 -15.12 0.74 4.23
C ALA A 102 -14.19 1.06 5.42
N GLY A 103 -12.86 0.93 5.22
CA GLY A 103 -11.92 1.25 6.28
C GLY A 103 -11.90 2.73 6.66
N THR A 104 -12.07 3.64 5.70
CA THR A 104 -12.08 5.08 5.95
C THR A 104 -13.34 5.52 6.70
N VAL A 105 -14.51 5.04 6.28
CA VAL A 105 -15.79 5.35 6.95
C VAL A 105 -15.83 4.77 8.37
N CYS A 106 -15.35 3.54 8.56
CA CYS A 106 -15.31 2.90 9.87
C CYS A 106 -14.23 3.46 10.80
N HIS A 107 -13.23 4.18 10.28
CA HIS A 107 -12.15 4.74 11.10
C HIS A 107 -12.65 5.67 12.19
N LEU A 108 -13.56 6.59 11.85
CA LEU A 108 -14.09 7.58 12.82
C LEU A 108 -14.88 6.93 13.96
N PRO A 109 -15.86 6.03 13.71
CA PRO A 109 -16.53 5.27 14.77
C PRO A 109 -15.56 4.46 15.64
N ILE A 110 -14.58 3.78 15.04
CA ILE A 110 -13.56 3.01 15.77
C ILE A 110 -12.76 3.92 16.68
N LEU A 111 -12.30 5.06 16.17
CA LEU A 111 -11.54 6.05 16.93
C LEU A 111 -12.33 6.58 18.14
N LEU A 112 -13.58 6.99 17.93
CA LEU A 112 -14.43 7.52 19.01
C LEU A 112 -14.70 6.46 20.10
N ASN A 113 -14.90 5.21 19.71
CA ASN A 113 -15.06 4.12 20.68
C ASN A 113 -13.77 3.86 21.47
N LEU A 114 -12.61 3.82 20.80
CA LEU A 114 -11.33 3.55 21.46
C LEU A 114 -10.91 4.69 22.41
N ILE A 115 -11.18 5.95 22.07
CA ILE A 115 -10.94 7.08 22.97
C ILE A 115 -11.81 6.95 24.24
N ARG A 116 -13.06 6.47 24.11
CA ARG A 116 -13.93 6.25 25.28
C ARG A 116 -13.48 5.06 26.13
N LEU A 117 -12.89 4.05 25.51
CA LEU A 117 -12.40 2.84 26.22
C LEU A 117 -11.04 3.08 26.91
N LEU A 118 -10.22 3.98 26.36
CA LEU A 118 -8.87 4.29 26.84
C LEU A 118 -8.74 5.80 27.17
N PRO A 119 -9.49 6.32 28.16
CA PRO A 119 -9.46 7.75 28.49
C PRO A 119 -8.09 8.20 29.01
N ASP A 120 -7.36 7.32 29.70
CA ASP A 120 -6.05 7.61 30.29
C ASP A 120 -4.92 7.73 29.26
N ASN A 121 -5.09 7.11 28.07
CA ASN A 121 -4.07 7.07 27.02
C ASN A 121 -4.66 7.35 25.63
N PRO A 122 -5.07 8.60 25.35
CA PRO A 122 -5.69 8.96 24.06
C PRO A 122 -4.75 8.75 22.86
N VAL A 123 -3.44 8.91 23.05
CA VAL A 123 -2.42 8.68 22.03
C VAL A 123 -2.42 7.21 21.58
N LEU A 124 -2.48 6.29 22.54
CA LEU A 124 -2.58 4.85 22.23
C LEU A 124 -3.92 4.51 21.55
N ALA A 125 -5.02 5.15 21.98
CA ALA A 125 -6.33 4.96 21.35
C ALA A 125 -6.32 5.33 19.87
N VAL A 126 -5.71 6.44 19.49
CA VAL A 126 -5.53 6.88 18.09
C VAL A 126 -4.68 5.86 17.31
N ALA A 127 -3.56 5.42 17.88
CA ALA A 127 -2.67 4.44 17.26
C ALA A 127 -3.36 3.09 17.01
N LEU A 128 -4.14 2.61 17.98
CA LEU A 128 -4.91 1.38 17.84
C LEU A 128 -6.09 1.53 16.86
N ALA A 129 -6.70 2.72 16.78
CA ALA A 129 -7.76 2.99 15.79
C ALA A 129 -7.23 2.89 14.37
N THR A 130 -6.06 3.46 14.08
CA THR A 130 -5.41 3.35 12.77
C THR A 130 -5.07 1.89 12.44
N SER A 131 -4.54 1.13 13.38
CA SER A 131 -4.21 -0.28 13.22
C SER A 131 -5.45 -1.14 12.96
N THR A 132 -6.52 -0.93 13.72
CA THR A 132 -7.80 -1.65 13.57
C THR A 132 -8.46 -1.34 12.23
N SER A 133 -8.45 -0.07 11.81
CA SER A 133 -9.00 0.34 10.52
C SER A 133 -8.23 -0.27 9.34
N SER A 134 -6.92 -0.41 9.46
CA SER A 134 -6.09 -1.06 8.43
C SER A 134 -6.30 -2.56 8.37
N LEU A 135 -6.50 -3.20 9.51
CA LEU A 135 -6.92 -4.60 9.56
C LEU A 135 -8.29 -4.80 8.88
N LEU A 136 -9.23 -3.88 9.12
CA LEU A 136 -10.54 -3.91 8.46
C LEU A 136 -10.40 -3.79 6.94
N LYS A 137 -9.59 -2.83 6.45
CA LYS A 137 -9.31 -2.68 5.00
C LYS A 137 -8.74 -3.98 4.41
N LEU A 138 -7.75 -4.56 5.09
CA LEU A 138 -7.10 -5.80 4.66
C LEU A 138 -8.09 -6.98 4.64
N THR A 139 -8.93 -7.12 5.65
CA THR A 139 -9.94 -8.20 5.70
C THR A 139 -10.98 -8.04 4.61
N VAL A 140 -11.48 -6.82 4.39
CA VAL A 140 -12.48 -6.54 3.35
C VAL A 140 -11.90 -6.78 1.95
N ILE A 141 -10.70 -6.29 1.64
CA ILE A 141 -10.09 -6.49 0.32
C ILE A 141 -9.77 -7.96 0.06
N SER A 142 -9.31 -8.68 1.10
CA SER A 142 -9.03 -10.11 0.99
C SER A 142 -10.30 -10.93 0.75
N PHE A 143 -11.37 -10.62 1.48
CA PHE A 143 -12.67 -11.29 1.33
C PHE A 143 -13.29 -11.01 -0.05
N LEU A 144 -13.39 -9.74 -0.43
CA LEU A 144 -13.95 -9.35 -1.74
C LEU A 144 -13.07 -9.85 -2.90
N GLY A 145 -11.75 -9.86 -2.72
CA GLY A 145 -10.82 -10.41 -3.72
C GLY A 145 -11.07 -11.89 -4.00
N LEU A 146 -11.42 -12.67 -2.97
CA LEU A 146 -11.74 -14.09 -3.12
C LEU A 146 -13.01 -14.36 -3.94
N LEU A 147 -13.91 -13.39 -4.07
CA LEU A 147 -15.11 -13.51 -4.89
C LEU A 147 -14.79 -13.47 -6.39
N HIS A 148 -13.63 -12.92 -6.77
CA HIS A 148 -13.19 -12.88 -8.17
C HIS A 148 -12.47 -14.17 -8.55
N GLU A 149 -12.93 -14.80 -9.64
CA GLU A 149 -12.35 -16.06 -10.15
C GLU A 149 -10.87 -15.91 -10.55
N ASP A 150 -10.50 -14.78 -11.12
CA ASP A 150 -9.12 -14.47 -11.53
C ASP A 150 -8.16 -14.54 -10.33
N VAL A 151 -8.54 -13.93 -9.21
CA VAL A 151 -7.78 -13.96 -7.96
C VAL A 151 -7.74 -15.36 -7.36
N ARG A 152 -8.85 -16.08 -7.40
CA ARG A 152 -8.94 -17.44 -6.88
C ARG A 152 -8.08 -18.42 -7.69
N ASN A 153 -8.07 -18.28 -9.01
CA ASN A 153 -7.31 -19.14 -9.93
C ASN A 153 -5.81 -18.79 -9.98
N SER A 154 -5.43 -17.56 -9.58
CA SER A 154 -4.03 -17.16 -9.46
C SER A 154 -3.35 -17.65 -8.18
N LYS A 155 -4.10 -18.18 -7.21
CA LYS A 155 -3.53 -18.65 -5.95
C LYS A 155 -2.54 -19.78 -6.17
N THR A 156 -1.33 -19.55 -5.71
CA THR A 156 -0.25 -20.55 -5.67
C THR A 156 0.14 -20.82 -4.21
N PRO A 157 0.67 -22.01 -3.90
CA PRO A 157 1.14 -22.32 -2.55
C PRO A 157 2.19 -21.30 -2.10
N PHE A 158 2.01 -20.74 -0.91
CA PHE A 158 2.82 -19.64 -0.37
C PHE A 158 4.30 -20.01 -0.23
N PHE A 159 4.61 -21.28 0.08
CA PHE A 159 5.96 -21.76 0.31
C PHE A 159 6.36 -22.81 -0.73
N THR A 160 6.70 -22.37 -1.94
CA THR A 160 7.25 -23.28 -2.94
C THR A 160 8.66 -22.83 -3.29
N TRP A 161 9.62 -23.76 -3.32
CA TRP A 161 10.99 -23.50 -3.80
C TRP A 161 11.02 -22.86 -5.21
N LYS A 162 9.95 -23.08 -5.99
CA LYS A 162 9.72 -22.40 -7.28
C LYS A 162 9.47 -20.91 -7.12
N THR A 163 8.81 -20.47 -6.05
CA THR A 163 8.62 -19.04 -5.73
C THR A 163 9.97 -18.37 -5.41
N PHE A 164 10.85 -19.11 -4.74
CA PHE A 164 12.19 -18.65 -4.42
C PHE A 164 13.09 -18.63 -5.68
N LYS A 165 12.97 -19.62 -6.57
CA LYS A 165 13.75 -19.74 -7.81
C LYS A 165 13.25 -18.81 -8.93
N ALA A 166 11.96 -18.49 -8.98
CA ALA A 166 11.43 -17.39 -9.78
C ALA A 166 11.97 -16.03 -9.29
N ALA A 167 12.46 -16.00 -8.05
CA ALA A 167 13.21 -14.88 -7.49
C ALA A 167 14.62 -14.73 -8.07
N ASP A 168 15.20 -15.75 -8.69
CA ASP A 168 16.55 -15.69 -9.28
C ASP A 168 16.60 -14.88 -10.58
N SER A 169 15.44 -14.64 -11.23
CA SER A 169 15.24 -13.58 -12.22
C SER A 169 15.15 -12.18 -11.57
N SER A 170 15.46 -12.08 -10.27
CA SER A 170 15.27 -10.90 -9.42
C SER A 170 16.19 -9.73 -9.77
N SER A 171 17.34 -9.96 -10.39
CA SER A 171 18.27 -8.88 -10.76
C SER A 171 17.60 -7.83 -11.68
N GLY A 172 16.66 -8.24 -12.54
CA GLY A 172 15.88 -7.35 -13.39
C GLY A 172 14.85 -6.52 -12.60
N ILE A 173 14.23 -7.13 -11.58
CA ILE A 173 13.19 -6.47 -10.76
C ILE A 173 13.81 -5.41 -9.87
N TYR A 174 14.89 -5.71 -9.15
CA TYR A 174 15.58 -4.72 -8.31
C TYR A 174 16.11 -3.53 -9.11
N ARG A 175 16.49 -3.74 -10.36
CA ARG A 175 16.92 -2.66 -11.26
C ARG A 175 15.79 -1.66 -11.56
N ILE A 176 14.54 -2.09 -11.48
CA ILE A 176 13.36 -1.22 -11.66
C ILE A 176 12.85 -0.73 -10.30
N GLU A 177 12.84 -1.57 -9.28
CA GLU A 177 12.32 -1.24 -7.95
C GLU A 177 13.15 -0.17 -7.25
N LEU A 178 14.49 -0.23 -7.35
CA LEU A 178 15.38 0.69 -6.64
C LEU A 178 15.24 2.15 -7.10
N PRO A 179 15.24 2.48 -8.41
CA PRO A 179 14.95 3.85 -8.86
C PRO A 179 13.56 4.34 -8.43
N ASN A 180 12.54 3.48 -8.51
CA ASN A 180 11.20 3.82 -8.06
C ASN A 180 11.14 4.08 -6.55
N LEU A 181 11.86 3.30 -5.75
CA LEU A 181 11.97 3.52 -4.31
C LEU A 181 12.61 4.88 -4.00
N ILE A 182 13.71 5.22 -4.67
CA ILE A 182 14.39 6.52 -4.50
C ILE A 182 13.45 7.66 -4.87
N MET A 183 12.73 7.54 -5.99
CA MET A 183 11.75 8.52 -6.41
C MET A 183 10.66 8.72 -5.35
N PHE A 184 10.10 7.63 -4.81
CA PHE A 184 9.06 7.67 -3.78
C PHE A 184 9.54 8.28 -2.47
N ILE A 185 10.77 7.95 -2.05
CA ILE A 185 11.41 8.55 -0.86
C ILE A 185 11.60 10.05 -1.07
N THR A 186 12.15 10.46 -2.21
CA THR A 186 12.39 11.89 -2.51
C THR A 186 11.09 12.68 -2.52
N GLU A 187 10.03 12.14 -3.14
CA GLU A 187 8.71 12.75 -3.18
C GLU A 187 8.10 12.89 -1.77
N GLY A 188 8.10 11.82 -0.98
CA GLY A 188 7.61 11.85 0.39
C GLY A 188 8.39 12.80 1.29
N TRP A 189 9.71 12.81 1.18
CA TRP A 189 10.57 13.70 1.95
C TRP A 189 10.37 15.17 1.60
N THR A 190 10.03 15.50 0.38
CA THR A 190 9.72 16.89 -0.02
C THR A 190 8.57 17.45 0.80
N PHE A 191 7.48 16.71 0.98
CA PHE A 191 6.34 17.14 1.80
C PHE A 191 6.67 17.15 3.29
N GLN A 192 7.36 16.13 3.79
CA GLN A 192 7.69 16.02 5.21
C GLN A 192 8.74 17.05 5.65
N SER A 193 9.70 17.40 4.79
CA SER A 193 10.69 18.42 5.11
C SER A 193 10.07 19.80 5.29
N LEU A 194 9.03 20.15 4.54
CA LEU A 194 8.30 21.42 4.73
C LEU A 194 7.66 21.48 6.12
N VAL A 195 7.07 20.39 6.58
CA VAL A 195 6.50 20.32 7.94
C VAL A 195 7.60 20.39 9.00
N LEU A 196 8.73 19.69 8.77
CA LEU A 196 9.88 19.73 9.67
C LEU A 196 10.46 21.15 9.78
N PHE A 197 10.66 21.85 8.67
CA PHE A 197 11.13 23.22 8.70
C PHE A 197 10.16 24.16 9.43
N SER A 198 8.86 23.93 9.29
CA SER A 198 7.86 24.71 10.00
C SER A 198 7.88 24.52 11.52
N SER A 199 8.42 23.38 12.01
CA SER A 199 8.55 23.13 13.44
C SER A 199 9.58 24.05 14.14
N PHE A 200 10.46 24.72 13.38
CA PHE A 200 11.39 25.74 13.93
C PHE A 200 10.75 27.10 14.16
N PHE A 201 9.54 27.31 13.70
CA PHE A 201 8.78 28.53 13.87
C PHE A 201 7.78 28.40 15.03
N SER A 202 6.73 29.22 15.02
CA SER A 202 5.70 29.17 16.05
C SER A 202 4.76 27.95 15.87
N VAL A 203 4.07 27.59 16.95
CA VAL A 203 3.06 26.49 16.92
C VAL A 203 1.93 26.80 15.94
N GLU A 204 1.59 28.09 15.78
CA GLU A 204 0.55 28.55 14.86
C GLU A 204 0.98 28.34 13.39
N GLU A 205 2.23 28.65 13.06
CA GLU A 205 2.79 28.44 11.73
C GLU A 205 2.94 26.95 11.38
N LEU A 206 3.33 26.13 12.36
CA LEU A 206 3.36 24.68 12.21
C LEU A 206 1.96 24.11 11.93
N ALA A 207 0.95 24.58 12.67
CA ALA A 207 -0.43 24.16 12.46
C ALA A 207 -0.96 24.60 11.08
N ALA A 208 -0.66 25.82 10.66
CA ALA A 208 -1.02 26.31 9.32
C ALA A 208 -0.35 25.49 8.21
N GLN A 209 0.94 25.19 8.35
CA GLN A 209 1.67 24.35 7.39
C GLN A 209 1.12 22.91 7.33
N ALA A 210 0.77 22.33 8.46
CA ALA A 210 0.16 21.01 8.49
C ALA A 210 -1.19 20.99 7.74
N PHE A 211 -1.99 22.03 7.89
CA PHE A 211 -3.25 22.18 7.17
C PHE A 211 -3.04 22.36 5.66
N CYS A 212 -2.10 23.21 5.25
CA CYS A 212 -1.73 23.38 3.83
C CYS A 212 -1.21 22.09 3.22
N SER A 213 -0.41 21.33 3.96
CA SER A 213 0.10 20.03 3.54
C SER A 213 -1.02 19.01 3.33
N ALA A 214 -2.04 19.00 4.19
CA ALA A 214 -3.20 18.13 4.04
C ALA A 214 -3.99 18.42 2.75
N ILE A 215 -4.22 19.71 2.45
CA ILE A 215 -4.88 20.13 1.20
C ILE A 215 -4.04 19.76 -0.01
N SER A 216 -2.74 20.04 0.02
CA SER A 216 -1.82 19.72 -1.06
C SER A 216 -1.78 18.22 -1.35
N THR A 217 -1.74 17.40 -0.30
CA THR A 217 -1.79 15.94 -0.40
C THR A 217 -3.11 15.47 -1.03
N MET A 218 -4.24 16.08 -0.67
CA MET A 218 -5.54 15.75 -1.27
C MET A 218 -5.55 16.01 -2.79
N LEU A 219 -5.03 17.15 -3.24
CA LEU A 219 -4.92 17.50 -4.66
C LEU A 219 -3.95 16.56 -5.39
N PHE A 220 -2.83 16.26 -4.76
CA PHE A 220 -1.84 15.31 -5.29
C PHE A 220 -2.42 13.92 -5.48
N MET A 221 -3.23 13.41 -4.53
CA MET A 221 -3.86 12.09 -4.63
C MET A 221 -4.84 11.98 -5.81
N MET A 222 -5.48 13.06 -6.23
CA MET A 222 -6.30 13.06 -7.44
C MET A 222 -5.45 12.82 -8.71
N SER A 223 -4.34 13.54 -8.84
CA SER A 223 -3.39 13.37 -9.96
C SER A 223 -2.75 11.98 -9.95
N LYS A 224 -2.39 11.49 -8.77
CA LYS A 224 -1.82 10.15 -8.56
C LYS A 224 -2.79 9.06 -9.01
N GLY A 225 -4.08 9.17 -8.66
CA GLY A 225 -5.11 8.21 -9.09
C GLY A 225 -5.25 8.14 -10.61
N LEU A 226 -5.19 9.27 -11.30
CA LEU A 226 -5.22 9.33 -12.76
C LEU A 226 -3.97 8.67 -13.38
N SER A 227 -2.79 8.96 -12.83
CA SER A 227 -1.52 8.36 -13.24
C SER A 227 -1.53 6.84 -13.10
N ASP A 228 -1.97 6.32 -11.96
CA ASP A 228 -2.04 4.87 -11.70
C ASP A 228 -3.02 4.17 -12.66
N ALA A 229 -4.18 4.79 -12.94
CA ALA A 229 -5.14 4.29 -13.91
C ALA A 229 -4.56 4.25 -15.33
N SER A 230 -3.93 5.34 -15.78
CA SER A 230 -3.29 5.43 -17.11
C SER A 230 -2.17 4.39 -17.26
N SER A 231 -1.29 4.28 -16.27
CA SER A 231 -0.20 3.30 -16.27
C SER A 231 -0.72 1.86 -16.41
N THR A 232 -1.79 1.52 -15.69
CA THR A 232 -2.41 0.19 -15.75
C THR A 232 -3.03 -0.08 -17.13
N LEU A 233 -3.74 0.89 -17.71
CA LEU A 233 -4.35 0.76 -19.02
C LEU A 233 -3.30 0.63 -20.13
N ILE A 234 -2.23 1.40 -20.05
CA ILE A 234 -1.09 1.31 -20.99
C ILE A 234 -0.43 -0.05 -20.88
N GLY A 235 -0.12 -0.50 -19.65
CA GLY A 235 0.51 -1.79 -19.40
C GLY A 235 -0.31 -2.97 -19.94
N ASN A 236 -1.61 -2.97 -19.69
CA ASN A 236 -2.52 -3.99 -20.21
C ASN A 236 -2.64 -3.94 -21.74
N SER A 237 -2.57 -2.75 -22.34
CA SER A 237 -2.64 -2.60 -23.81
C SER A 237 -1.35 -3.08 -24.49
N ILE A 238 -0.19 -2.86 -23.87
CA ILE A 238 1.11 -3.36 -24.38
C ILE A 238 1.19 -4.89 -24.27
N GLY A 239 0.55 -5.47 -23.26
CA GLY A 239 0.48 -6.92 -23.07
C GLY A 239 -0.53 -7.63 -23.98
N ASP A 240 -1.25 -6.92 -24.84
CA ASP A 240 -2.22 -7.49 -25.77
C ASP A 240 -1.49 -8.37 -26.81
N PRO A 241 -1.96 -9.59 -27.10
CA PRO A 241 -1.38 -10.46 -28.12
C PRO A 241 -1.33 -9.85 -29.52
N ASP A 242 -2.28 -8.96 -29.84
CA ASP A 242 -2.26 -8.18 -31.07
C ASP A 242 -1.42 -6.90 -30.85
N MET A 243 -0.13 -7.00 -31.16
CA MET A 243 0.85 -5.93 -30.96
C MET A 243 0.48 -4.60 -31.66
N GLN A 244 -0.13 -4.65 -32.86
CA GLN A 244 -0.52 -3.41 -33.56
C GLN A 244 -1.69 -2.73 -32.89
N TYR A 245 -2.69 -3.50 -32.51
CA TYR A 245 -3.88 -3.02 -31.82
C TYR A 245 -3.54 -2.55 -30.39
N GLY A 246 -2.74 -3.31 -29.67
CA GLY A 246 -2.29 -2.99 -28.33
C GLY A 246 -1.48 -1.70 -28.30
N THR A 247 -0.53 -1.51 -29.21
CA THR A 247 0.28 -0.29 -29.31
C THR A 247 -0.59 0.95 -29.66
N ALA A 248 -1.49 0.83 -30.64
CA ALA A 248 -2.42 1.91 -30.98
C ALA A 248 -3.35 2.28 -29.82
N ARG A 249 -3.74 1.31 -29.01
CA ARG A 249 -4.56 1.51 -27.81
C ARG A 249 -3.77 2.16 -26.68
N ALA A 250 -2.53 1.75 -26.47
CA ALA A 250 -1.63 2.35 -25.49
C ALA A 250 -1.44 3.85 -25.72
N TRP A 251 -1.22 4.27 -26.99
CA TRP A 251 -1.09 5.67 -27.36
C TRP A 251 -2.34 6.53 -27.12
N ARG A 252 -3.50 5.94 -26.98
CA ARG A 252 -4.73 6.69 -26.62
C ARG A 252 -4.82 7.02 -25.14
N PHE A 253 -4.04 6.36 -24.29
CA PHE A 253 -4.04 6.53 -22.83
C PHE A 253 -2.80 7.28 -22.33
N ALA A 254 -1.77 7.43 -23.17
CA ALA A 254 -0.57 8.22 -22.88
C ALA A 254 -0.81 9.72 -23.14
#